data_6961c712e1919cc81b79b6d4a55fbe95
#
_entry.id   6961c712e1919cc81b79b6d4a55fbe95
#
_cell.length_a   1.000
_cell.length_b   1.000
_cell.length_c   1.000
_cell.angle_alpha   90.00
_cell.angle_beta   90.00
_cell.angle_gamma   90.00
#
_symmetry.space_group_name_H-M   'P 1'
#
loop_
_entity.id
_entity.type
_entity.pdbx_description
1 polymer ?
#
loop_
_entity_poly.entity_id
_entity_poly.type
_entity_poly.pdbx_seq_one_letter_code
_entity_poly.pdbx_strand_id
1 'polypeptide(L)'
;HSKGGNLAVYAAMNASDEVKDRVERIYSLDGPGFPESVVNSFEYASVSDRIVKIVPDSSVVGMVLETPERCIVVKSDVEGIMQHFVFSWQMHGGEFDKVEDVPAVR
;
A
#
# COMPACT_ATOMS: atom_id res chain seq x y z
N HIS A 1 -5.83 0.13 6.44
CA HIS A 1 -6.33 1.27 5.66
C HIS A 1 -5.76 2.58 6.20
N SER A 2 -5.44 3.50 5.30
CA SER A 2 -4.92 4.82 5.62
C SER A 2 -3.64 4.72 6.47
N LYS A 3 -3.53 5.46 7.57
CA LYS A 3 -2.40 5.39 8.50
C LYS A 3 -2.12 3.95 8.96
N GLY A 4 -3.16 3.13 9.10
CA GLY A 4 -3.01 1.72 9.46
C GLY A 4 -2.18 0.93 8.46
N GLY A 5 -2.29 1.23 7.16
CA GLY A 5 -1.43 0.62 6.14
C GLY A 5 0.04 0.97 6.34
N ASN A 6 0.33 2.23 6.61
CA ASN A 6 1.69 2.68 6.94
C ASN A 6 2.21 2.01 8.21
N LEU A 7 1.38 1.91 9.25
CA LEU A 7 1.75 1.24 10.50
C LEU A 7 2.02 -0.25 10.32
N ALA A 8 1.26 -0.93 9.45
CA ALA A 8 1.47 -2.34 9.16
C ALA A 8 2.85 -2.58 8.54
N VAL A 9 3.23 -1.75 7.58
CA VAL A 9 4.57 -1.82 6.96
C VAL A 9 5.65 -1.53 8.00
N TYR A 10 5.47 -0.49 8.80
CA TYR A 10 6.43 -0.12 9.84
C TYR A 10 6.62 -1.24 10.87
N ALA A 11 5.54 -1.87 11.31
CA ALA A 11 5.62 -3.00 12.24
C ALA A 11 6.36 -4.19 11.63
N ALA A 12 6.09 -4.51 10.37
CA ALA A 12 6.76 -5.62 9.68
C ALA A 12 8.25 -5.37 9.50
N MET A 13 8.64 -4.15 9.09
CA MET A 13 10.05 -3.84 8.85
C MET A 13 10.89 -3.85 10.13
N ASN A 14 10.28 -3.61 11.28
CA ASN A 14 10.96 -3.62 12.58
C ASN A 14 10.76 -4.91 13.38
N ALA A 15 10.10 -5.90 12.80
CA ALA A 15 9.91 -7.21 13.44
C ALA A 15 11.23 -8.01 13.48
N SER A 16 11.28 -9.02 14.31
CA SER A 16 12.41 -9.95 14.31
C SER A 16 12.49 -10.73 13.01
N ASP A 17 13.67 -11.25 12.65
CA ASP A 17 13.83 -12.04 11.42
C ASP A 17 12.90 -13.25 11.38
N GLU A 18 12.70 -13.90 12.52
CA GLU A 18 11.76 -15.03 12.62
C GLU A 18 10.33 -14.61 12.25
N VAL A 19 9.88 -13.47 12.73
CA VAL A 19 8.54 -12.95 12.41
C VAL A 19 8.47 -12.51 10.96
N LYS A 20 9.49 -11.81 10.44
CA LYS A 20 9.55 -11.40 9.03
C LYS A 20 9.42 -12.58 8.09
N ASP A 21 10.09 -13.69 8.38
CA ASP A 21 10.05 -14.89 7.55
C ASP A 21 8.64 -15.49 7.43
N ARG A 22 7.76 -15.17 8.37
CA ARG A 22 6.38 -15.64 8.40
C ARG A 22 5.40 -14.68 7.75
N VAL A 23 5.82 -13.47 7.42
CA VAL A 23 4.98 -12.47 6.75
C VAL A 23 4.98 -12.75 5.25
N GLU A 24 3.81 -13.04 4.68
CA GLU A 24 3.67 -13.33 3.25
C GLU A 24 3.40 -12.09 2.43
N ARG A 25 2.50 -11.24 2.90
CA ARG A 25 2.10 -9.99 2.24
C ARG A 25 1.78 -8.93 3.27
N ILE A 26 1.98 -7.68 2.88
CA ILE A 26 1.63 -6.51 3.67
C ILE A 26 0.78 -5.62 2.79
N TYR A 27 -0.50 -5.51 3.11
CA TYR A 27 -1.43 -4.70 2.32
C TYR A 27 -1.59 -3.32 2.95
N SER A 28 -1.39 -2.29 2.14
CA SER A 28 -1.65 -0.91 2.53
C SER A 28 -2.76 -0.34 1.64
N LEU A 29 -3.93 -0.17 2.21
CA LEU A 29 -5.10 0.33 1.51
C LEU A 29 -5.13 1.86 1.64
N ASP A 30 -4.68 2.52 0.58
CA ASP A 30 -4.57 3.98 0.48
C ASP A 30 -3.82 4.60 1.68
N GLY A 31 -2.79 3.91 2.14
CA GLY A 31 -1.91 4.44 3.18
C GLY A 31 -0.85 5.38 2.61
N PRO A 32 -0.40 6.37 3.38
CA PRO A 32 0.72 7.19 2.98
C PRO A 32 2.00 6.35 2.93
N GLY A 33 2.94 6.75 2.08
CA GLY A 33 4.25 6.14 2.00
C GLY A 33 5.16 6.59 3.15
N PHE A 34 6.46 6.41 2.94
CA PHE A 34 7.50 6.78 3.91
C PHE A 34 8.44 7.83 3.32
N PRO A 35 9.14 8.59 4.17
CA PRO A 35 10.23 9.45 3.71
C PRO A 35 11.31 8.63 3.00
N GLU A 36 12.05 9.28 2.11
CA GLU A 36 13.13 8.65 1.35
C GLU A 36 14.16 7.95 2.24
N SER A 37 14.48 8.54 3.39
CA SER A 37 15.41 7.95 4.36
C SER A 37 14.97 6.58 4.86
N VAL A 38 13.66 6.38 5.01
CA VAL A 38 13.09 5.08 5.41
C VAL A 38 13.07 4.12 4.24
N VAL A 39 12.65 4.57 3.06
CA VAL A 39 12.62 3.75 1.84
C VAL A 39 14.00 3.21 1.49
N ASN A 40 15.07 3.94 1.79
CA ASN A 40 16.44 3.53 1.55
C ASN A 40 17.06 2.73 2.71
N SER A 41 16.30 2.44 3.76
CA SER A 41 16.80 1.67 4.90
C SER A 41 16.84 0.16 4.64
N PHE A 42 17.70 -0.54 5.40
CA PHE A 42 17.76 -2.01 5.38
C PHE A 42 16.47 -2.66 5.81
N GLU A 43 15.85 -2.10 6.84
CA GLU A 43 14.61 -2.61 7.42
C GLU A 43 13.48 -2.57 6.37
N TYR A 44 13.37 -1.48 5.64
CA TYR A 44 12.38 -1.36 4.55
C TYR A 44 12.68 -2.35 3.43
N ALA A 45 13.94 -2.42 2.98
CA ALA A 45 14.35 -3.34 1.92
C ALA A 45 14.04 -4.80 2.25
N SER A 46 14.10 -5.18 3.53
CA SER A 46 13.84 -6.55 3.96
C SER A 46 12.40 -7.01 3.75
N VAL A 47 11.45 -6.09 3.60
CA VAL A 47 10.01 -6.41 3.44
C VAL A 47 9.39 -5.78 2.19
N SER A 48 10.10 -4.94 1.47
CA SER A 48 9.54 -4.13 0.37
C SER A 48 8.92 -4.97 -0.75
N ASP A 49 9.45 -6.13 -1.05
CA ASP A 49 8.93 -7.04 -2.07
C ASP A 49 7.59 -7.71 -1.68
N ARG A 50 7.22 -7.62 -0.41
CA ARG A 50 5.96 -8.17 0.12
C ARG A 50 4.87 -7.12 0.28
N ILE A 51 5.20 -5.85 0.08
CA ILE A 51 4.25 -4.75 0.22
C ILE A 51 3.42 -4.64 -1.05
N VAL A 52 2.10 -4.59 -0.87
CA VAL A 52 1.15 -4.32 -1.95
C VAL A 52 0.29 -3.14 -1.55
N LYS A 53 0.39 -2.04 -2.27
CA LYS A 53 -0.48 -0.88 -2.08
C LYS A 53 -1.71 -1.03 -2.96
N ILE A 54 -2.87 -0.76 -2.39
CA ILE A 54 -4.13 -0.68 -3.13
C ILE A 54 -4.67 0.73 -2.94
N VAL A 55 -4.84 1.45 -4.05
CA VAL A 55 -5.24 2.86 -4.04
C VAL A 55 -6.39 3.08 -5.02
N PRO A 56 -7.32 4.01 -4.72
CA PRO A 56 -8.32 4.42 -5.70
C PRO A 56 -7.67 5.24 -6.81
N ASP A 57 -8.33 5.35 -7.96
CA ASP A 57 -7.77 5.95 -9.18
C ASP A 57 -7.42 7.44 -9.05
N SER A 58 -7.97 8.16 -8.07
CA SER A 58 -7.61 9.55 -7.76
C SER A 58 -7.14 9.71 -6.32
N SER A 59 -6.27 8.79 -5.85
CA SER A 59 -5.78 8.84 -4.47
C SER A 59 -4.96 10.10 -4.19
N VAL A 60 -5.40 10.86 -3.20
CA VAL A 60 -4.64 12.00 -2.65
C VAL A 60 -3.68 11.52 -1.56
N VAL A 61 -4.16 10.65 -0.68
CA VAL A 61 -3.38 10.15 0.47
C VAL A 61 -2.23 9.24 0.00
N GLY A 62 -2.49 8.34 -0.93
CA GLY A 62 -1.48 7.42 -1.45
C GLY A 62 -0.35 8.11 -2.21
N MET A 63 -0.54 9.37 -2.63
CA MET A 63 0.45 10.15 -3.38
C MET A 63 1.29 11.08 -2.49
N VAL A 64 1.06 11.10 -1.18
CA VAL A 64 1.73 12.05 -0.27
C VAL A 64 3.23 11.82 -0.19
N LEU A 65 3.67 10.57 -0.22
CA LEU A 65 5.08 10.19 -0.14
C LEU A 65 5.42 9.17 -1.23
N GLU A 66 6.70 9.05 -1.55
CA GLU A 66 7.14 8.07 -2.56
C GLU A 66 6.79 6.65 -2.16
N THR A 67 6.36 5.87 -3.15
CA THR A 67 5.97 4.48 -2.95
C THR A 67 6.54 3.63 -4.07
N PRO A 68 7.75 3.05 -3.88
CA PRO A 68 8.36 2.21 -4.91
C PRO A 68 7.76 0.80 -5.00
N GLU A 69 6.92 0.42 -4.06
CA GLU A 69 6.32 -0.91 -3.99
C GLU A 69 5.22 -1.09 -5.03
N ARG A 70 4.81 -2.33 -5.23
CA ARG A 70 3.71 -2.69 -6.13
C ARG A 70 2.44 -1.92 -5.74
N CYS A 71 1.79 -1.34 -6.72
CA CYS A 71 0.58 -0.56 -6.53
C CYS A 71 -0.54 -1.05 -7.44
N ILE A 72 -1.67 -1.42 -6.85
CA ILE A 72 -2.89 -1.79 -7.56
C ILE A 72 -3.85 -0.62 -7.47
N VAL A 73 -4.24 -0.08 -8.63
CA VAL A 73 -5.19 1.02 -8.73
C VAL A 73 -6.58 0.46 -8.95
N VAL A 74 -7.53 0.88 -8.14
CA VAL A 74 -8.92 0.39 -8.17
C VAL A 74 -9.91 1.50 -8.47
N LYS A 75 -11.10 1.12 -8.95
CA LYS A 75 -12.19 2.07 -9.21
C LYS A 75 -12.92 2.42 -7.92
N SER A 76 -13.34 3.68 -7.83
CA SER A 76 -14.19 4.19 -6.75
C SER A 76 -15.48 4.75 -7.30
N ASP A 77 -16.57 4.66 -6.52
CA ASP A 77 -17.89 5.19 -6.87
C ASP A 77 -18.00 6.70 -6.70
N VAL A 78 -17.02 7.33 -6.05
CA VAL A 78 -17.02 8.76 -5.74
C VAL A 78 -15.78 9.42 -6.31
N GLU A 79 -15.72 10.75 -6.25
CA GLU A 79 -14.61 11.54 -6.80
C GLU A 79 -13.82 12.26 -5.69
N GLY A 80 -12.61 12.68 -6.04
CA GLY A 80 -11.75 13.48 -5.17
C GLY A 80 -11.34 12.76 -3.90
N ILE A 81 -11.18 13.52 -2.84
CA ILE A 81 -10.69 13.01 -1.54
C ILE A 81 -11.62 11.94 -0.93
N MET A 82 -12.90 11.96 -1.30
CA MET A 82 -13.86 10.96 -0.81
C MET A 82 -13.52 9.55 -1.28
N GLN A 83 -12.72 9.39 -2.32
CA GLN A 83 -12.23 8.08 -2.77
C GLN A 83 -11.37 7.38 -1.72
N HIS A 84 -10.86 8.10 -0.73
CA HIS A 84 -10.11 7.49 0.37
C HIS A 84 -10.94 6.51 1.20
N PHE A 85 -12.26 6.63 1.18
CA PHE A 85 -13.14 5.70 1.89
C PHE A 85 -13.24 4.37 1.14
N VAL A 86 -12.75 3.30 1.75
CA VAL A 86 -12.69 1.95 1.16
C VAL A 86 -14.06 1.46 0.68
N PHE A 87 -15.13 1.81 1.38
CA PHE A 87 -16.48 1.41 1.00
C PHE A 87 -16.96 2.01 -0.32
N SER A 88 -16.28 3.03 -0.85
CA SER A 88 -16.55 3.59 -2.18
C SER A 88 -15.85 2.81 -3.31
N TRP A 89 -14.97 1.87 -3.00
CA TRP A 89 -14.21 1.12 -4.00
C TRP A 89 -15.07 0.00 -4.57
N GLN A 90 -15.04 -0.13 -5.91
CA GLN A 90 -15.86 -1.11 -6.63
C GLN A 90 -15.29 -2.51 -6.52
N MET A 91 -16.18 -3.48 -6.35
CA MET A 91 -15.81 -4.90 -6.22
C MET A 91 -16.72 -5.77 -7.08
N HIS A 92 -16.16 -6.87 -7.59
CA HIS A 92 -16.89 -7.93 -8.28
C HIS A 92 -16.39 -9.29 -7.79
N GLY A 93 -17.33 -10.13 -7.33
CA GLY A 93 -17.00 -11.50 -6.94
C GLY A 93 -15.96 -11.60 -5.82
N GLY A 94 -15.93 -10.63 -4.91
CA GLY A 94 -14.96 -10.59 -3.82
C GLY A 94 -13.62 -9.95 -4.18
N GLU A 95 -13.46 -9.44 -5.40
CA GLU A 95 -12.25 -8.76 -5.85
C GLU A 95 -12.52 -7.31 -6.20
N PHE A 96 -11.51 -6.44 -6.00
CA PHE A 96 -11.58 -5.05 -6.44
C PHE A 96 -11.55 -4.94 -7.97
N ASP A 97 -12.28 -3.96 -8.52
CA ASP A 97 -12.21 -3.59 -9.93
C ASP A 97 -10.91 -2.83 -10.18
N LYS A 98 -9.93 -3.52 -10.75
CA LYS A 98 -8.62 -2.94 -11.03
C LYS A 98 -8.64 -2.08 -12.28
N VAL A 99 -8.05 -0.89 -12.17
CA VAL A 99 -7.74 -0.02 -13.29
C VAL A 99 -6.34 -0.31 -13.81
N GLU A 100 -5.39 -0.50 -12.89
CA GLU A 100 -3.98 -0.66 -13.19
C GLU A 100 -3.30 -1.48 -12.10
N ASP A 101 -2.28 -2.23 -12.48
CA ASP A 101 -1.42 -2.97 -11.56
C ASP A 101 0.02 -2.59 -11.90
N VAL A 102 0.59 -1.68 -11.11
CA VAL A 102 1.94 -1.16 -11.32
C VAL A 102 2.92 -2.00 -10.52
N PRO A 103 3.87 -2.69 -11.19
CA PRO A 103 4.86 -3.49 -10.48
C PRO A 103 5.80 -2.63 -9.63
N ALA A 104 6.43 -3.26 -8.64
CA ALA A 104 7.40 -2.58 -7.80
C ALA A 104 8.58 -2.05 -8.63
N VAL A 105 9.03 -0.87 -8.28
CA VAL A 105 10.25 -0.26 -8.86
C VAL A 105 11.45 -0.82 -8.10
N ARG A 106 12.41 -1.30 -8.86
CA ARG A 106 13.65 -1.88 -8.29
C ARG A 106 14.87 -1.08 -8.67
#